data_4f9dda9dc7d59b4d5d8fb8dd4721518d
#
_entry.id   4f9dda9dc7d59b4d5d8fb8dd4721518d
#
_cell.length_a   1.000
_cell.length_b   1.000
_cell.length_c   1.000
_cell.angle_alpha   90.00
_cell.angle_beta   90.00
_cell.angle_gamma   90.00
#
_symmetry.space_group_name_H-M   'P 1'
#
loop_
_entity.id
_entity.type
_entity.pdbx_description
1 polymer ?
#
loop_
_entity_poly.entity_id
_entity_poly.type
_entity_poly.pdbx_seq_one_letter_code
_entity_poly.pdbx_strand_id
1 'polypeptide(L)'
;METWSPPSTPAPSDGPLVDTFGRIADDLRVSVTDRCNFRCTYCMPAEGLAWLPKHEILTFEEMTRLLRLFVDRLGIRSVKVTGGEPTVRADLPELIRMFRATAPEIDLSMTTNGVLLDRLAQPLADAGLDRVTVSLDSLVRHRFEEMTRRDALVRVLVGIRAAETAGLTPIKINCVVIGGTNEGEVVDFARWSREHGHVVRFIEYMPLDAQHAWERAKVVPSIQILEAIDAVHRLEPDGPDHEPATSYRFADGAPGGIGVIGSVTAPFCDTCNRLRITAEGELRACLFALEETDLRGPLRSGASDDELEALVRGNVWRKWSGHRINHPDFRQPERSMSAIGG
;
A
#
# COMPACT_ATOMS: atom_id res chain seq x y z
N MET A 1 -23.97 -3.10 -21.77
CA MET A 1 -22.96 -3.42 -20.72
C MET A 1 -21.67 -3.73 -21.46
N GLU A 2 -20.73 -2.81 -21.45
CA GLU A 2 -19.39 -3.11 -21.99
C GLU A 2 -18.69 -4.07 -21.02
N THR A 3 -18.63 -5.32 -21.41
CA THR A 3 -17.73 -6.27 -20.77
C THR A 3 -16.31 -5.88 -21.18
N TRP A 4 -15.46 -5.57 -20.20
CA TRP A 4 -14.03 -5.36 -20.51
C TRP A 4 -13.50 -6.60 -21.23
N SER A 5 -12.90 -6.38 -22.37
CA SER A 5 -12.20 -7.41 -23.14
C SER A 5 -10.72 -7.04 -23.20
N PRO A 6 -9.82 -8.02 -23.10
CA PRO A 6 -8.39 -7.75 -23.28
C PRO A 6 -8.14 -7.07 -24.63
N PRO A 7 -7.19 -6.14 -24.70
CA PRO A 7 -6.87 -5.49 -25.97
C PRO A 7 -6.41 -6.52 -27.00
N SER A 8 -6.85 -6.35 -28.24
CA SER A 8 -6.47 -7.22 -29.36
C SER A 8 -5.06 -6.93 -29.89
N THR A 9 -4.49 -5.77 -29.53
CA THR A 9 -3.14 -5.36 -29.91
C THR A 9 -2.13 -5.82 -28.87
N PRO A 10 -0.91 -6.21 -29.28
CA PRO A 10 0.16 -6.53 -28.32
C PRO A 10 0.58 -5.28 -27.54
N ALA A 11 1.14 -5.52 -26.35
CA ALA A 11 1.76 -4.46 -25.56
C ALA A 11 2.95 -3.85 -26.31
N PRO A 12 3.23 -2.53 -26.15
CA PRO A 12 4.46 -1.92 -26.65
C PRO A 12 5.69 -2.63 -26.10
N SER A 13 6.68 -2.90 -26.96
CA SER A 13 7.93 -3.59 -26.59
C SER A 13 8.97 -2.65 -25.99
N ASP A 14 8.78 -1.34 -26.09
CA ASP A 14 9.68 -0.28 -25.65
C ASP A 14 8.93 0.93 -25.09
N GLY A 15 9.67 1.94 -24.63
CA GLY A 15 9.10 3.14 -24.03
C GLY A 15 8.56 2.92 -22.61
N PRO A 16 7.82 3.89 -22.06
CA PRO A 16 7.30 3.82 -20.70
C PRO A 16 6.36 2.63 -20.52
N LEU A 17 6.27 2.13 -19.29
CA LEU A 17 5.33 1.07 -18.93
C LEU A 17 3.91 1.66 -18.87
N VAL A 18 3.14 1.47 -19.93
CA VAL A 18 1.84 2.12 -20.15
C VAL A 18 0.73 1.09 -20.34
N ASP A 19 -0.46 1.39 -19.86
CA ASP A 19 -1.68 0.62 -20.13
C ASP A 19 -2.47 1.15 -21.33
N THR A 20 -3.56 0.47 -21.70
CA THR A 20 -4.42 0.85 -22.83
C THR A 20 -5.20 2.15 -22.63
N PHE A 21 -5.18 2.73 -21.42
CA PHE A 21 -5.79 4.02 -21.09
C PHE A 21 -4.77 5.16 -21.03
N GLY A 22 -3.49 4.90 -21.37
CA GLY A 22 -2.41 5.87 -21.35
C GLY A 22 -1.84 6.17 -19.98
N ARG A 23 -2.17 5.38 -18.93
CA ARG A 23 -1.61 5.57 -17.59
C ARG A 23 -0.22 4.94 -17.52
N ILE A 24 0.76 5.74 -17.11
CA ILE A 24 2.13 5.27 -16.91
C ILE A 24 2.22 4.63 -15.52
N ALA A 25 2.77 3.42 -15.46
CA ALA A 25 3.02 2.73 -14.20
C ALA A 25 4.46 2.98 -13.76
N ASP A 26 4.65 3.75 -12.67
CA ASP A 26 5.97 4.13 -12.13
C ASP A 26 6.09 3.97 -10.60
N ASP A 27 5.03 3.47 -9.92
CA ASP A 27 5.02 3.12 -8.48
C ASP A 27 4.89 1.60 -8.32
N LEU A 28 5.92 0.96 -7.76
CA LEU A 28 5.95 -0.47 -7.52
C LEU A 28 5.81 -0.78 -6.02
N ARG A 29 4.86 -1.62 -5.66
CA ARG A 29 4.74 -2.18 -4.32
C ARG A 29 5.26 -3.61 -4.31
N VAL A 30 6.19 -3.90 -3.40
CA VAL A 30 6.82 -5.21 -3.27
C VAL A 30 6.46 -5.80 -1.91
N SER A 31 5.67 -6.86 -1.94
CA SER A 31 5.39 -7.66 -0.74
C SER A 31 6.57 -8.56 -0.45
N VAL A 32 7.16 -8.42 0.74
CA VAL A 32 8.34 -9.21 1.12
C VAL A 32 8.00 -10.43 1.95
N THR A 33 6.76 -10.54 2.41
CA THR A 33 6.23 -11.67 3.18
C THR A 33 4.70 -11.65 3.18
N ASP A 34 4.10 -12.81 3.26
CA ASP A 34 2.67 -13.00 3.50
C ASP A 34 2.30 -12.93 4.99
N ARG A 35 3.30 -13.09 5.90
CA ARG A 35 3.08 -13.14 7.35
C ARG A 35 2.80 -11.79 7.95
N CYS A 36 1.91 -11.76 8.95
CA CYS A 36 1.61 -10.58 9.74
C CYS A 36 1.48 -10.96 11.22
N ASN A 37 1.94 -10.08 12.11
CA ASN A 37 1.80 -10.22 13.55
C ASN A 37 0.49 -9.61 14.10
N PHE A 38 -0.28 -8.89 13.28
CA PHE A 38 -1.66 -8.45 13.59
C PHE A 38 -2.71 -9.36 12.97
N ARG A 39 -3.97 -9.16 13.40
CA ARG A 39 -5.16 -9.87 12.90
C ARG A 39 -6.30 -8.89 12.69
N CYS A 40 -6.03 -7.81 11.92
CA CYS A 40 -7.02 -6.75 11.71
C CYS A 40 -8.32 -7.31 11.14
N THR A 41 -9.44 -6.88 11.72
CA THR A 41 -10.78 -7.40 11.43
C THR A 41 -11.19 -7.25 9.99
N TYR A 42 -10.69 -6.21 9.33
CA TYR A 42 -10.95 -5.89 7.93
C TYR A 42 -9.94 -6.52 6.95
N CYS A 43 -8.98 -7.30 7.43
CA CYS A 43 -7.90 -7.87 6.61
C CYS A 43 -7.88 -9.40 6.66
N MET A 44 -7.91 -10.00 7.84
CA MET A 44 -7.80 -11.45 7.99
C MET A 44 -8.59 -11.99 9.19
N PRO A 45 -8.94 -13.28 9.21
CA PRO A 45 -9.61 -13.91 10.33
C PRO A 45 -8.74 -13.98 11.60
N ALA A 46 -9.35 -14.21 12.75
CA ALA A 46 -8.68 -14.22 14.04
C ALA A 46 -7.60 -15.30 14.16
N GLU A 47 -7.84 -16.47 13.58
CA GLU A 47 -6.94 -17.60 13.48
C GLU A 47 -5.75 -17.35 12.53
N GLY A 48 -5.87 -16.35 11.67
CA GLY A 48 -4.90 -16.04 10.63
C GLY A 48 -5.17 -16.79 9.32
N LEU A 49 -4.19 -16.77 8.44
CA LEU A 49 -4.22 -17.45 7.15
C LEU A 49 -3.17 -18.55 7.10
N ALA A 50 -3.34 -19.51 6.21
CA ALA A 50 -2.28 -20.47 5.90
C ALA A 50 -1.12 -19.71 5.22
N TRP A 51 0.05 -19.72 5.86
CA TRP A 51 1.23 -19.03 5.33
C TRP A 51 1.90 -19.86 4.24
N LEU A 52 2.43 -19.17 3.25
CA LEU A 52 3.20 -19.77 2.19
C LEU A 52 4.45 -20.50 2.75
N PRO A 53 4.80 -21.66 2.20
CA PRO A 53 6.08 -22.30 2.47
C PRO A 53 7.25 -21.36 2.11
N LYS A 54 8.33 -21.38 2.90
CA LYS A 54 9.48 -20.48 2.69
C LYS A 54 10.04 -20.55 1.26
N HIS A 55 10.03 -21.71 0.62
CA HIS A 55 10.56 -21.88 -0.71
C HIS A 55 9.67 -21.29 -1.82
N GLU A 56 8.43 -20.94 -1.51
CA GLU A 56 7.53 -20.25 -2.41
C GLU A 56 7.68 -18.72 -2.34
N ILE A 57 8.24 -18.19 -1.27
CA ILE A 57 8.55 -16.78 -1.13
C ILE A 57 9.80 -16.44 -1.98
N LEU A 58 9.77 -15.29 -2.64
CA LEU A 58 10.94 -14.77 -3.35
C LEU A 58 12.12 -14.57 -2.40
N THR A 59 13.33 -14.93 -2.84
CA THR A 59 14.57 -14.60 -2.13
C THR A 59 14.91 -13.12 -2.31
N PHE A 60 15.85 -12.60 -1.54
CA PHE A 60 16.30 -11.22 -1.67
C PHE A 60 16.97 -10.96 -3.01
N GLU A 61 17.70 -11.94 -3.53
CA GLU A 61 18.35 -11.88 -4.85
C GLU A 61 17.32 -11.86 -5.97
N GLU A 62 16.25 -12.67 -5.87
CA GLU A 62 15.15 -12.69 -6.82
C GLU A 62 14.41 -11.35 -6.83
N MET A 63 14.08 -10.81 -5.64
CA MET A 63 13.46 -9.49 -5.50
C MET A 63 14.35 -8.37 -6.07
N THR A 64 15.66 -8.45 -5.81
CA THR A 64 16.63 -7.46 -6.29
C THR A 64 16.79 -7.51 -7.82
N ARG A 65 16.79 -8.71 -8.42
CA ARG A 65 16.80 -8.87 -9.88
C ARG A 65 15.55 -8.26 -10.51
N LEU A 66 14.36 -8.53 -9.94
CA LEU A 66 13.12 -7.92 -10.39
C LEU A 66 13.16 -6.40 -10.23
N LEU A 67 13.60 -5.87 -9.08
CA LEU A 67 13.75 -4.44 -8.88
C LEU A 67 14.60 -3.79 -9.97
N ARG A 68 15.77 -4.37 -10.29
CA ARG A 68 16.64 -3.88 -11.34
C ARG A 68 15.92 -3.82 -12.69
N LEU A 69 15.21 -4.88 -13.07
CA LEU A 69 14.41 -4.91 -14.30
C LEU A 69 13.38 -3.77 -14.33
N PHE A 70 12.65 -3.58 -13.23
CA PHE A 70 11.60 -2.55 -13.12
C PHE A 70 12.17 -1.12 -13.17
N VAL A 71 13.33 -0.87 -12.55
CA VAL A 71 13.96 0.45 -12.54
C VAL A 71 14.65 0.74 -13.87
N ASP A 72 15.55 -0.14 -14.32
CA ASP A 72 16.43 0.13 -15.44
C ASP A 72 15.71 0.07 -16.79
N ARG A 73 14.67 -0.77 -16.92
CA ARG A 73 14.02 -1.02 -18.20
C ARG A 73 12.58 -0.54 -18.28
N LEU A 74 11.86 -0.51 -17.16
CA LEU A 74 10.43 -0.22 -17.12
C LEU A 74 10.09 1.15 -16.53
N GLY A 75 11.10 1.90 -16.06
CA GLY A 75 10.95 3.28 -15.62
C GLY A 75 10.26 3.47 -14.29
N ILE A 76 10.30 2.48 -13.39
CA ILE A 76 9.82 2.62 -12.01
C ILE A 76 10.66 3.65 -11.27
N ARG A 77 9.99 4.59 -10.59
CA ARG A 77 10.59 5.71 -9.85
C ARG A 77 10.40 5.63 -8.35
N SER A 78 9.38 4.92 -7.91
CA SER A 78 9.13 4.72 -6.48
C SER A 78 8.88 3.24 -6.17
N VAL A 79 9.40 2.80 -5.03
CA VAL A 79 9.23 1.46 -4.51
C VAL A 79 8.72 1.53 -3.08
N LYS A 80 7.64 0.80 -2.83
CA LYS A 80 7.09 0.67 -1.49
C LYS A 80 7.17 -0.78 -1.03
N VAL A 81 7.99 -1.01 -0.03
CA VAL A 81 8.09 -2.31 0.64
C VAL A 81 6.85 -2.52 1.51
N THR A 82 6.20 -3.65 1.29
CA THR A 82 4.98 -4.06 1.99
C THR A 82 5.03 -5.55 2.35
N GLY A 83 3.90 -6.12 2.64
CA GLY A 83 3.72 -7.53 2.88
C GLY A 83 2.40 -7.77 3.60
N GLY A 84 2.30 -8.86 4.34
CA GLY A 84 1.44 -8.88 5.50
C GLY A 84 1.94 -7.81 6.49
N GLU A 85 3.09 -8.07 7.10
CA GLU A 85 3.86 -7.05 7.85
C GLU A 85 5.36 -7.18 7.48
N PRO A 86 5.96 -6.22 6.78
CA PRO A 86 7.34 -6.36 6.29
C PRO A 86 8.36 -6.54 7.41
N THR A 87 8.15 -5.92 8.58
CA THR A 87 9.09 -5.96 9.70
C THR A 87 9.22 -7.34 10.36
N VAL A 88 8.35 -8.31 10.03
CA VAL A 88 8.50 -9.70 10.48
C VAL A 88 9.38 -10.54 9.54
N ARG A 89 9.74 -10.02 8.37
CA ARG A 89 10.73 -10.67 7.50
C ARG A 89 12.10 -10.57 8.14
N ALA A 90 12.74 -11.71 8.37
CA ALA A 90 14.11 -11.74 8.88
C ALA A 90 15.05 -11.00 7.92
N ASP A 91 16.04 -10.32 8.49
CA ASP A 91 17.08 -9.60 7.75
C ASP A 91 16.55 -8.52 6.76
N LEU A 92 15.38 -7.94 7.06
CA LEU A 92 14.78 -6.90 6.23
C LEU A 92 15.73 -5.71 5.94
N PRO A 93 16.55 -5.20 6.89
CA PRO A 93 17.53 -4.16 6.58
C PRO A 93 18.54 -4.56 5.49
N GLU A 94 18.88 -5.85 5.37
CA GLU A 94 19.75 -6.32 4.28
C GLU A 94 19.07 -6.19 2.92
N LEU A 95 17.80 -6.58 2.82
CA LEU A 95 17.02 -6.39 1.58
C LEU A 95 16.94 -4.91 1.19
N ILE A 96 16.69 -4.01 2.15
CA ILE A 96 16.67 -2.55 1.90
C ILE A 96 18.02 -2.08 1.36
N ARG A 97 19.14 -2.56 1.94
CA ARG A 97 20.50 -2.24 1.46
C ARG A 97 20.74 -2.75 0.03
N MET A 98 20.29 -3.96 -0.29
CA MET A 98 20.37 -4.51 -1.65
C MET A 98 19.55 -3.68 -2.64
N PHE A 99 18.35 -3.25 -2.25
CA PHE A 99 17.51 -2.37 -3.08
C PHE A 99 18.17 -1.03 -3.32
N ARG A 100 18.68 -0.38 -2.28
CA ARG A 100 19.38 0.92 -2.38
C ARG A 100 20.66 0.82 -3.23
N ALA A 101 21.43 -0.26 -3.07
CA ALA A 101 22.62 -0.49 -3.89
C ALA A 101 22.27 -0.74 -5.37
N THR A 102 21.14 -1.34 -5.65
CA THR A 102 20.68 -1.60 -7.03
C THR A 102 20.09 -0.37 -7.70
N ALA A 103 19.38 0.46 -6.96
CA ALA A 103 18.71 1.66 -7.44
C ALA A 103 18.98 2.84 -6.48
N PRO A 104 20.15 3.51 -6.56
CA PRO A 104 20.55 4.54 -5.59
C PRO A 104 19.59 5.73 -5.49
N GLU A 105 18.95 6.10 -6.59
CA GLU A 105 18.09 7.29 -6.68
C GLU A 105 16.59 6.98 -6.52
N ILE A 106 16.24 5.70 -6.29
CA ILE A 106 14.84 5.31 -6.18
C ILE A 106 14.22 5.90 -4.91
N ASP A 107 12.99 6.37 -4.99
CA ASP A 107 12.17 6.68 -3.82
C ASP A 107 11.76 5.38 -3.12
N LEU A 108 12.43 5.05 -2.00
CA LEU A 108 12.28 3.79 -1.29
C LEU A 108 11.55 3.99 0.03
N SER A 109 10.32 3.52 0.11
CA SER A 109 9.47 3.66 1.29
C SER A 109 8.94 2.32 1.78
N MET A 110 8.39 2.28 2.99
CA MET A 110 7.79 1.08 3.58
C MET A 110 6.44 1.39 4.22
N THR A 111 5.48 0.45 4.10
CA THR A 111 4.25 0.47 4.90
C THR A 111 4.36 -0.61 5.97
N THR A 112 4.07 -0.26 7.23
CA THR A 112 4.20 -1.15 8.39
C THR A 112 3.11 -0.86 9.42
N ASN A 113 2.80 -1.84 10.28
CA ASN A 113 1.96 -1.62 11.47
C ASN A 113 2.73 -0.96 12.64
N GLY A 114 4.02 -0.69 12.49
CA GLY A 114 4.82 0.08 13.42
C GLY A 114 5.30 -0.62 14.67
N VAL A 115 4.80 -1.81 15.03
CA VAL A 115 5.08 -2.49 16.31
C VAL A 115 6.56 -2.82 16.53
N LEU A 116 7.32 -3.04 15.46
CA LEU A 116 8.73 -3.40 15.53
C LEU A 116 9.68 -2.26 15.15
N LEU A 117 9.15 -1.06 14.86
CA LEU A 117 9.96 0.11 14.50
C LEU A 117 10.83 0.60 15.67
N ASP A 118 10.45 0.33 16.92
CA ASP A 118 11.29 0.61 18.10
C ASP A 118 12.70 0.00 17.99
N ARG A 119 12.83 -1.12 17.27
CA ARG A 119 14.09 -1.85 17.06
C ARG A 119 14.65 -1.72 15.65
N LEU A 120 13.78 -1.50 14.66
CA LEU A 120 14.17 -1.58 13.25
C LEU A 120 14.30 -0.22 12.58
N ALA A 121 13.80 0.87 13.14
CA ALA A 121 13.82 2.18 12.49
C ALA A 121 15.25 2.62 12.13
N GLN A 122 16.18 2.60 13.08
CA GLN A 122 17.57 2.98 12.80
C GLN A 122 18.25 2.02 11.82
N PRO A 123 18.21 0.68 11.99
CA PRO A 123 18.77 -0.26 11.00
C PRO A 123 18.21 -0.08 9.58
N LEU A 124 16.92 0.25 9.44
CA LEU A 124 16.29 0.50 8.14
C LEU A 124 16.75 1.83 7.52
N ALA A 125 16.87 2.89 8.31
CA ALA A 125 17.42 4.16 7.86
C ALA A 125 18.89 4.02 7.43
N ASP A 126 19.71 3.34 8.22
CA ASP A 126 21.13 3.05 7.89
C ASP A 126 21.27 2.18 6.63
N ALA A 127 20.26 1.36 6.33
CA ALA A 127 20.19 0.56 5.11
C ALA A 127 19.77 1.37 3.87
N GLY A 128 19.27 2.60 4.05
CA GLY A 128 18.87 3.49 2.97
C GLY A 128 17.37 3.53 2.69
N LEU A 129 16.52 3.18 3.65
CA LEU A 129 15.08 3.46 3.59
C LEU A 129 14.85 4.97 3.78
N ASP A 130 14.04 5.60 2.92
CA ASP A 130 13.83 7.06 2.99
C ASP A 130 12.76 7.42 4.02
N ARG A 131 11.64 6.71 4.05
CA ARG A 131 10.49 7.04 4.90
C ARG A 131 9.56 5.87 5.15
N VAL A 132 8.71 6.02 6.15
CA VAL A 132 7.69 5.03 6.49
C VAL A 132 6.27 5.58 6.43
N THR A 133 5.35 4.68 6.13
CA THR A 133 3.92 4.85 6.36
C THR A 133 3.51 3.87 7.46
N VAL A 134 2.88 4.36 8.52
CA VAL A 134 2.42 3.52 9.63
C VAL A 134 0.90 3.35 9.56
N SER A 135 0.43 2.10 9.61
CA SER A 135 -1.01 1.81 9.73
C SER A 135 -1.44 1.92 11.18
N LEU A 136 -2.36 2.86 11.45
CA LEU A 136 -2.88 3.15 12.79
C LEU A 136 -4.35 3.55 12.68
N ASP A 137 -5.25 2.63 13.04
CA ASP A 137 -6.69 2.79 12.81
C ASP A 137 -7.44 3.41 14.00
N SER A 138 -6.80 3.52 15.17
CA SER A 138 -7.39 4.14 16.37
C SER A 138 -6.32 4.68 17.30
N LEU A 139 -6.62 5.81 17.94
CA LEU A 139 -5.84 6.40 19.03
C LEU A 139 -6.35 5.93 20.41
N VAL A 140 -7.45 5.19 20.44
CA VAL A 140 -8.10 4.68 21.65
C VAL A 140 -7.74 3.21 21.85
N ARG A 141 -7.05 2.87 22.97
CA ARG A 141 -6.44 1.55 23.22
C ARG A 141 -7.39 0.37 23.01
N HIS A 142 -8.59 0.42 23.60
CA HIS A 142 -9.53 -0.70 23.49
C HIS A 142 -10.02 -0.88 22.05
N ARG A 143 -10.30 0.21 21.34
CA ARG A 143 -10.74 0.16 19.94
C ARG A 143 -9.62 -0.31 19.01
N PHE A 144 -8.38 0.16 19.23
CA PHE A 144 -7.22 -0.36 18.53
C PHE A 144 -7.09 -1.89 18.71
N GLU A 145 -7.24 -2.36 19.97
CA GLU A 145 -7.20 -3.79 20.27
C GLU A 145 -8.34 -4.56 19.61
N GLU A 146 -9.55 -4.04 19.61
CA GLU A 146 -10.70 -4.62 18.91
C GLU A 146 -10.46 -4.73 17.40
N MET A 147 -9.96 -3.67 16.76
CA MET A 147 -9.71 -3.64 15.33
C MET A 147 -8.55 -4.52 14.89
N THR A 148 -7.47 -4.56 15.67
CA THR A 148 -6.22 -5.27 15.31
C THR A 148 -6.09 -6.65 15.96
N ARG A 149 -6.96 -6.96 16.95
CA ARG A 149 -6.88 -8.12 17.84
C ARG A 149 -5.53 -8.23 18.56
N ARG A 150 -4.91 -7.07 18.85
CA ARG A 150 -3.63 -6.96 19.56
C ARG A 150 -3.60 -5.72 20.42
N ASP A 151 -3.29 -5.86 21.69
CA ASP A 151 -3.02 -4.74 22.60
C ASP A 151 -1.60 -4.20 22.34
N ALA A 152 -1.44 -3.39 21.31
CA ALA A 152 -0.14 -2.92 20.85
C ALA A 152 -0.05 -1.41 20.57
N LEU A 153 -1.10 -0.61 20.84
CA LEU A 153 -1.13 0.82 20.53
C LEU A 153 0.10 1.57 21.03
N VAL A 154 0.47 1.36 22.32
CA VAL A 154 1.63 2.04 22.93
C VAL A 154 2.93 1.71 22.16
N ARG A 155 3.10 0.45 21.73
CA ARG A 155 4.27 0.03 20.95
C ARG A 155 4.31 0.67 19.57
N VAL A 156 3.16 0.83 18.92
CA VAL A 156 3.05 1.54 17.62
C VAL A 156 3.47 3.00 17.80
N LEU A 157 2.95 3.69 18.82
CA LEU A 157 3.31 5.09 19.10
C LEU A 157 4.80 5.26 19.42
N VAL A 158 5.40 4.32 20.17
CA VAL A 158 6.86 4.28 20.40
C VAL A 158 7.61 4.06 19.09
N GLY A 159 7.11 3.16 18.24
CA GLY A 159 7.69 2.89 16.92
C GLY A 159 7.67 4.11 15.99
N ILE A 160 6.60 4.91 16.00
CA ILE A 160 6.51 6.17 15.25
C ILE A 160 7.60 7.14 15.70
N ARG A 161 7.78 7.33 17.01
CA ARG A 161 8.85 8.19 17.55
C ARG A 161 10.25 7.68 17.21
N ALA A 162 10.45 6.37 17.20
CA ALA A 162 11.72 5.78 16.78
C ALA A 162 12.00 6.06 15.30
N ALA A 163 10.98 6.00 14.44
CA ALA A 163 11.10 6.34 13.04
C ALA A 163 11.43 7.83 12.82
N GLU A 164 10.82 8.74 13.59
CA GLU A 164 11.19 10.17 13.60
C GLU A 164 12.66 10.37 13.96
N THR A 165 13.08 9.76 15.07
CA THR A 165 14.46 9.85 15.57
C THR A 165 15.48 9.32 14.57
N ALA A 166 15.12 8.27 13.83
CA ALA A 166 15.94 7.68 12.79
C ALA A 166 15.93 8.48 11.46
N GLY A 167 15.13 9.55 11.35
CA GLY A 167 15.04 10.37 10.14
C GLY A 167 14.19 9.77 9.01
N LEU A 168 13.37 8.74 9.27
CA LEU A 168 12.46 8.14 8.28
C LEU A 168 11.23 9.03 8.03
N THR A 169 11.45 10.24 7.56
CA THR A 169 10.44 11.30 7.41
C THR A 169 10.26 11.73 5.94
N PRO A 170 9.08 12.30 5.57
CA PRO A 170 7.90 12.52 6.40
C PRO A 170 7.17 11.22 6.74
N ILE A 171 6.70 11.09 7.99
CA ILE A 171 5.89 9.95 8.41
C ILE A 171 4.46 10.18 7.95
N LYS A 172 3.90 9.19 7.24
CA LYS A 172 2.48 9.17 6.89
C LYS A 172 1.77 8.12 7.75
N ILE A 173 0.59 8.47 8.26
CA ILE A 173 -0.27 7.56 9.03
C ILE A 173 -1.45 7.17 8.15
N ASN A 174 -1.65 5.88 7.92
CA ASN A 174 -2.84 5.38 7.26
C ASN A 174 -3.87 4.93 8.31
N CYS A 175 -5.09 5.42 8.18
CA CYS A 175 -6.23 5.05 9.01
C CYS A 175 -7.37 4.57 8.11
N VAL A 176 -7.76 3.30 8.20
CA VAL A 176 -8.98 2.79 7.56
C VAL A 176 -10.16 3.19 8.41
N VAL A 177 -11.08 3.95 7.83
CA VAL A 177 -12.29 4.43 8.54
C VAL A 177 -13.46 3.49 8.28
N ILE A 178 -14.03 2.93 9.35
CA ILE A 178 -15.13 1.96 9.31
C ILE A 178 -16.29 2.51 10.13
N GLY A 179 -17.45 2.69 9.48
CA GLY A 179 -18.67 3.17 10.09
C GLY A 179 -19.14 2.24 11.21
N GLY A 180 -19.59 2.82 12.34
CA GLY A 180 -19.93 2.11 13.57
C GLY A 180 -18.71 1.62 14.36
N THR A 181 -17.49 1.97 13.93
CA THR A 181 -16.26 1.50 14.60
C THR A 181 -15.37 2.66 15.05
N ASN A 182 -14.68 3.33 14.12
CA ASN A 182 -13.70 4.37 14.44
C ASN A 182 -13.94 5.72 13.76
N GLU A 183 -15.05 5.91 13.06
CA GLU A 183 -15.39 7.17 12.38
C GLU A 183 -15.45 8.37 13.31
N GLY A 184 -15.76 8.14 14.59
CA GLY A 184 -15.76 9.19 15.60
C GLY A 184 -14.37 9.76 15.95
N GLU A 185 -13.29 9.11 15.52
CA GLU A 185 -11.91 9.52 15.83
C GLU A 185 -11.26 10.41 14.76
N VAL A 186 -11.93 10.70 13.64
CA VAL A 186 -11.30 11.43 12.52
C VAL A 186 -10.81 12.83 12.93
N VAL A 187 -11.56 13.52 13.81
CA VAL A 187 -11.17 14.83 14.35
C VAL A 187 -10.03 14.71 15.37
N ASP A 188 -9.99 13.64 16.15
CA ASP A 188 -8.89 13.38 17.10
C ASP A 188 -7.59 13.05 16.36
N PHE A 189 -7.66 12.31 15.27
CA PHE A 189 -6.53 12.10 14.38
C PHE A 189 -6.06 13.41 13.71
N ALA A 190 -6.97 14.30 13.31
CA ALA A 190 -6.60 15.60 12.78
C ALA A 190 -5.89 16.47 13.84
N ARG A 191 -6.36 16.45 15.09
CA ARG A 191 -5.69 17.11 16.22
C ARG A 191 -4.31 16.52 16.47
N TRP A 192 -4.22 15.20 16.48
CA TRP A 192 -2.95 14.48 16.64
C TRP A 192 -1.96 14.79 15.49
N SER A 193 -2.44 14.90 14.24
CA SER A 193 -1.64 15.35 13.10
C SER A 193 -1.03 16.73 13.34
N ARG A 194 -1.81 17.68 13.80
CA ARG A 194 -1.38 19.07 14.13
C ARG A 194 -0.33 19.10 15.23
N GLU A 195 -0.48 18.26 16.24
CA GLU A 195 0.42 18.22 17.40
C GLU A 195 1.78 17.59 17.07
N HIS A 196 1.81 16.61 16.15
CA HIS A 196 3.00 15.83 15.85
C HIS A 196 3.64 16.13 14.48
N GLY A 197 2.95 16.88 13.64
CA GLY A 197 3.47 17.23 12.29
C GLY A 197 3.39 16.09 11.28
N HIS A 198 2.65 15.02 11.54
CA HIS A 198 2.50 13.90 10.63
C HIS A 198 1.33 14.10 9.64
N VAL A 199 1.41 13.48 8.48
CA VAL A 199 0.30 13.44 7.54
C VAL A 199 -0.59 12.24 7.85
N VAL A 200 -1.85 12.48 8.25
CA VAL A 200 -2.83 11.41 8.45
C VAL A 200 -3.64 11.22 7.17
N ARG A 201 -3.68 10.00 6.66
CA ARG A 201 -4.43 9.61 5.47
C ARG A 201 -5.58 8.68 5.83
N PHE A 202 -6.78 9.16 5.68
CA PHE A 202 -7.99 8.38 5.90
C PHE A 202 -8.35 7.59 4.64
N ILE A 203 -8.58 6.30 4.79
CA ILE A 203 -8.86 5.36 3.71
C ILE A 203 -10.27 4.83 3.88
N GLU A 204 -11.09 4.92 2.85
CA GLU A 204 -12.40 4.28 2.86
C GLU A 204 -12.26 2.76 2.95
N TYR A 205 -13.16 2.14 3.74
CA TYR A 205 -13.19 0.69 3.94
C TYR A 205 -13.48 -0.05 2.62
N MET A 206 -12.56 -0.91 2.21
CA MET A 206 -12.59 -1.63 0.93
C MET A 206 -12.89 -3.13 1.09
N PRO A 207 -13.53 -3.78 0.09
CA PRO A 207 -13.81 -5.22 0.08
C PRO A 207 -12.55 -6.04 -0.23
N LEU A 208 -11.68 -6.20 0.76
CA LEU A 208 -10.40 -6.94 0.65
C LEU A 208 -10.13 -7.85 1.86
N ASP A 209 -11.17 -8.08 2.66
CA ASP A 209 -11.12 -8.99 3.79
C ASP A 209 -11.22 -10.46 3.32
N ALA A 210 -10.47 -11.34 3.99
CA ALA A 210 -10.44 -12.76 3.63
C ALA A 210 -11.78 -13.51 3.89
N GLN A 211 -12.70 -12.91 4.65
CA GLN A 211 -13.97 -13.54 5.04
C GLN A 211 -15.14 -13.09 4.16
N HIS A 212 -14.91 -12.20 3.19
CA HIS A 212 -15.94 -11.58 2.35
C HIS A 212 -17.10 -10.97 3.17
N ALA A 213 -16.74 -10.38 4.33
CA ALA A 213 -17.69 -9.79 5.29
C ALA A 213 -17.83 -8.26 5.12
N TRP A 214 -17.27 -7.71 4.03
CA TRP A 214 -17.38 -6.29 3.73
C TRP A 214 -18.84 -5.87 3.52
N GLU A 215 -19.22 -4.78 4.14
CA GLU A 215 -20.54 -4.20 4.01
C GLU A 215 -20.41 -2.75 3.52
N ARG A 216 -21.07 -2.44 2.40
CA ARG A 216 -21.10 -1.07 1.87
C ARG A 216 -21.64 -0.04 2.87
N ALA A 217 -22.58 -0.44 3.72
CA ALA A 217 -23.16 0.42 4.75
C ALA A 217 -22.13 0.91 5.79
N LYS A 218 -20.99 0.23 5.91
CA LYS A 218 -19.89 0.61 6.80
C LYS A 218 -18.86 1.51 6.15
N VAL A 219 -19.01 1.86 4.87
CA VAL A 219 -18.14 2.82 4.19
C VAL A 219 -18.52 4.23 4.65
N VAL A 220 -17.56 4.92 5.23
CA VAL A 220 -17.68 6.36 5.53
C VAL A 220 -17.11 7.12 4.35
N PRO A 221 -17.94 7.86 3.58
CA PRO A 221 -17.45 8.59 2.41
C PRO A 221 -16.37 9.61 2.76
N SER A 222 -15.35 9.72 1.91
CA SER A 222 -14.22 10.64 2.11
C SER A 222 -14.67 12.09 2.31
N ILE A 223 -15.74 12.49 1.64
CA ILE A 223 -16.29 13.84 1.82
C ILE A 223 -16.81 14.07 3.24
N GLN A 224 -17.46 13.08 3.87
CA GLN A 224 -17.96 13.19 5.25
C GLN A 224 -16.81 13.28 6.26
N ILE A 225 -15.70 12.58 6.00
CA ILE A 225 -14.49 12.67 6.81
C ILE A 225 -13.92 14.09 6.73
N LEU A 226 -13.83 14.66 5.53
CA LEU A 226 -13.35 16.01 5.32
C LEU A 226 -14.25 17.05 5.99
N GLU A 227 -15.57 16.96 5.82
CA GLU A 227 -16.53 17.87 6.44
C GLU A 227 -16.44 17.85 7.97
N ALA A 228 -16.30 16.67 8.57
CA ALA A 228 -16.15 16.53 10.02
C ALA A 228 -14.87 17.21 10.53
N ILE A 229 -13.76 17.10 9.79
CA ILE A 229 -12.48 17.72 10.17
C ILE A 229 -12.54 19.23 9.90
N ASP A 230 -13.03 19.67 8.73
CA ASP A 230 -13.07 21.07 8.33
C ASP A 230 -13.97 21.92 9.27
N ALA A 231 -15.00 21.32 9.84
CA ALA A 231 -15.87 21.97 10.84
C ALA A 231 -15.12 22.38 12.13
N VAL A 232 -13.99 21.72 12.45
CA VAL A 232 -13.19 21.96 13.66
C VAL A 232 -11.83 22.58 13.32
N HIS A 233 -11.20 22.09 12.26
CA HIS A 233 -9.90 22.50 11.76
C HIS A 233 -10.00 22.79 10.28
N ARG A 234 -10.12 24.05 9.92
CA ARG A 234 -10.26 24.50 8.54
C ARG A 234 -9.16 23.95 7.67
N LEU A 235 -9.55 23.34 6.54
CA LEU A 235 -8.65 22.70 5.59
C LEU A 235 -8.57 23.49 4.27
N GLU A 236 -7.39 23.51 3.65
CA GLU A 236 -7.17 24.01 2.30
C GLU A 236 -6.52 22.92 1.46
N PRO A 237 -6.88 22.77 0.18
CA PRO A 237 -6.22 21.82 -0.72
C PRO A 237 -4.70 22.02 -0.74
N ASP A 238 -3.94 20.92 -0.76
CA ASP A 238 -2.49 20.90 -0.75
C ASP A 238 -1.94 19.88 -1.74
N GLY A 239 -1.18 20.37 -2.73
CA GLY A 239 -0.51 19.53 -3.72
C GLY A 239 -1.35 19.16 -4.95
N PRO A 240 -0.72 18.50 -5.93
CA PRO A 240 -1.38 18.07 -7.14
C PRO A 240 -2.25 16.81 -6.90
N ASP A 241 -3.35 16.68 -7.63
CA ASP A 241 -4.31 15.57 -7.57
C ASP A 241 -3.80 14.21 -8.10
N HIS A 242 -2.49 13.98 -8.13
CA HIS A 242 -1.90 12.79 -8.78
C HIS A 242 -1.53 11.65 -7.81
N GLU A 243 -1.59 11.89 -6.50
CA GLU A 243 -1.41 10.84 -5.49
C GLU A 243 -2.73 10.11 -5.21
N PRO A 244 -2.69 8.87 -4.67
CA PRO A 244 -3.90 8.16 -4.26
C PRO A 244 -4.73 8.89 -3.20
N ALA A 245 -4.13 9.82 -2.47
CA ALA A 245 -4.80 10.67 -1.49
C ALA A 245 -4.93 12.09 -2.03
N THR A 246 -6.14 12.63 -2.01
CA THR A 246 -6.34 14.08 -2.10
C THR A 246 -5.86 14.70 -0.80
N SER A 247 -4.90 15.61 -0.90
CA SER A 247 -4.17 16.16 0.25
C SER A 247 -4.68 17.54 0.65
N TYR A 248 -4.65 17.82 1.96
CA TYR A 248 -5.08 19.09 2.55
C TYR A 248 -4.08 19.51 3.62
N ARG A 249 -3.83 20.81 3.70
CA ARG A 249 -3.11 21.46 4.81
C ARG A 249 -4.09 22.16 5.75
N PHE A 250 -3.68 22.44 6.95
CA PHE A 250 -4.45 23.27 7.87
C PHE A 250 -4.34 24.76 7.48
N ALA A 251 -5.48 25.44 7.34
CA ALA A 251 -5.56 26.82 6.87
C ALA A 251 -4.84 27.83 7.79
N ASP A 252 -4.66 27.51 9.05
CA ASP A 252 -3.94 28.34 10.03
C ASP A 252 -2.43 28.08 10.04
N GLY A 253 -1.91 27.26 9.14
CA GLY A 253 -0.49 26.96 9.02
C GLY A 253 0.06 25.99 10.06
N ALA A 254 -0.81 25.30 10.82
CA ALA A 254 -0.35 24.26 11.74
C ALA A 254 0.40 23.14 10.98
N PRO A 255 1.39 22.49 11.63
CA PRO A 255 2.13 21.41 11.01
C PRO A 255 1.24 20.18 10.75
N GLY A 256 1.77 19.23 9.97
CA GLY A 256 1.05 18.02 9.56
C GLY A 256 0.13 18.28 8.37
N GLY A 257 -0.79 17.35 8.13
CA GLY A 257 -1.74 17.43 7.03
C GLY A 257 -2.73 16.29 7.02
N ILE A 258 -3.76 16.44 6.22
CA ILE A 258 -4.82 15.44 6.04
C ILE A 258 -4.81 14.97 4.60
N GLY A 259 -4.90 13.67 4.41
CA GLY A 259 -5.17 13.07 3.12
C GLY A 259 -6.45 12.23 3.17
N VAL A 260 -7.19 12.16 2.09
CA VAL A 260 -8.30 11.22 1.97
C VAL A 260 -8.13 10.34 0.74
N ILE A 261 -8.38 9.06 0.90
CA ILE A 261 -8.31 8.05 -0.15
C ILE A 261 -9.71 7.49 -0.38
N GLY A 262 -10.45 8.15 -1.28
CA GLY A 262 -11.84 7.83 -1.61
C GLY A 262 -11.96 6.60 -2.51
N SER A 263 -11.42 5.46 -2.05
CA SER A 263 -11.32 4.26 -2.87
C SER A 263 -12.67 3.70 -3.34
N VAL A 264 -13.76 4.00 -2.65
CA VAL A 264 -15.10 3.47 -2.94
C VAL A 264 -16.03 4.55 -3.50
N THR A 265 -16.07 5.74 -2.87
CA THR A 265 -17.02 6.79 -3.25
C THR A 265 -16.47 7.77 -4.28
N ALA A 266 -15.15 7.96 -4.32
CA ALA A 266 -14.44 8.84 -5.25
C ALA A 266 -13.17 8.15 -5.80
N PRO A 267 -13.30 7.06 -6.59
CA PRO A 267 -12.15 6.30 -7.05
C PRO A 267 -11.26 7.12 -7.99
N PHE A 268 -9.94 7.02 -7.76
CA PHE A 268 -8.87 7.69 -8.52
C PHE A 268 -8.21 6.76 -9.55
N CYS A 269 -8.98 5.84 -10.14
CA CYS A 269 -8.46 4.83 -11.05
C CYS A 269 -7.84 5.42 -12.33
N ASP A 270 -8.34 6.57 -12.79
CA ASP A 270 -7.90 7.21 -14.04
C ASP A 270 -6.46 7.71 -13.98
N THR A 271 -5.93 7.97 -12.79
CA THR A 271 -4.54 8.41 -12.57
C THR A 271 -3.66 7.35 -11.92
N CYS A 272 -4.16 6.10 -11.78
CA CYS A 272 -3.48 5.06 -11.02
C CYS A 272 -2.23 4.53 -11.73
N ASN A 273 -1.06 4.85 -11.18
CA ASN A 273 0.28 4.47 -11.66
C ASN A 273 0.88 3.22 -10.97
N ARG A 274 0.10 2.51 -10.14
CA ARG A 274 0.63 1.49 -9.23
C ARG A 274 0.63 0.09 -9.81
N LEU A 275 1.71 -0.64 -9.48
CA LEU A 275 1.87 -2.08 -9.66
C LEU A 275 2.15 -2.76 -8.33
N ARG A 276 1.97 -4.07 -8.26
CA ARG A 276 2.25 -4.88 -7.06
C ARG A 276 2.92 -6.19 -7.45
N ILE A 277 3.89 -6.60 -6.66
CA ILE A 277 4.46 -7.95 -6.67
C ILE A 277 4.14 -8.58 -5.32
N THR A 278 3.48 -9.72 -5.32
CA THR A 278 3.19 -10.48 -4.09
C THR A 278 4.46 -11.14 -3.55
N ALA A 279 4.41 -11.65 -2.33
CA ALA A 279 5.57 -12.28 -1.69
C ALA A 279 6.09 -13.50 -2.46
N GLU A 280 5.22 -14.20 -3.17
CA GLU A 280 5.55 -15.35 -4.02
C GLU A 280 5.85 -14.97 -5.47
N GLY A 281 5.80 -13.67 -5.84
CA GLY A 281 6.23 -13.22 -7.16
C GLY A 281 5.12 -13.12 -8.22
N GLU A 282 3.85 -13.04 -7.80
CA GLU A 282 2.75 -12.73 -8.71
C GLU A 282 2.66 -11.22 -8.96
N LEU A 283 2.62 -10.81 -10.21
CA LEU A 283 2.44 -9.43 -10.62
C LEU A 283 0.95 -9.08 -10.76
N ARG A 284 0.55 -7.97 -10.17
CA ARG A 284 -0.81 -7.41 -10.21
C ARG A 284 -0.77 -5.97 -10.67
N ALA A 285 -1.51 -5.65 -11.73
CA ALA A 285 -1.64 -4.27 -12.23
C ALA A 285 -2.68 -3.44 -11.42
N CYS A 286 -3.53 -4.09 -10.62
CA CYS A 286 -4.54 -3.45 -9.78
C CYS A 286 -4.67 -4.19 -8.45
N LEU A 287 -5.01 -3.47 -7.38
CA LEU A 287 -5.34 -4.06 -6.08
C LEU A 287 -6.51 -5.06 -6.18
N PHE A 288 -7.48 -4.77 -7.04
CA PHE A 288 -8.66 -5.57 -7.30
C PHE A 288 -8.54 -6.45 -8.55
N ALA A 289 -7.33 -6.67 -9.09
CA ALA A 289 -7.15 -7.55 -10.22
C ALA A 289 -7.63 -8.97 -9.87
N LEU A 290 -8.35 -9.59 -10.79
CA LEU A 290 -8.79 -10.98 -10.68
C LEU A 290 -7.76 -11.95 -11.30
N GLU A 291 -6.85 -11.41 -12.13
CA GLU A 291 -5.79 -12.14 -12.81
C GLU A 291 -4.43 -11.65 -12.32
N GLU A 292 -3.48 -12.55 -12.31
CA GLU A 292 -2.09 -12.33 -11.90
C GLU A 292 -1.16 -12.85 -12.99
N THR A 293 0.09 -12.42 -12.97
CA THR A 293 1.13 -12.93 -13.85
C THR A 293 2.29 -13.46 -13.01
N ASP A 294 2.54 -14.76 -13.13
CA ASP A 294 3.67 -15.42 -12.45
C ASP A 294 4.99 -14.90 -13.01
N LEU A 295 5.79 -14.26 -12.16
CA LEU A 295 7.17 -13.88 -12.46
C LEU A 295 8.17 -14.85 -11.85
N ARG A 296 7.82 -15.55 -10.77
CA ARG A 296 8.72 -16.46 -10.05
C ARG A 296 9.07 -17.68 -10.87
N GLY A 297 8.09 -18.32 -11.49
CA GLY A 297 8.31 -19.51 -12.30
C GLY A 297 9.31 -19.28 -13.43
N PRO A 298 9.08 -18.30 -14.32
CA PRO A 298 10.02 -17.91 -15.35
C PRO A 298 11.39 -17.48 -14.79
N LEU A 299 11.42 -16.66 -13.72
CA LEU A 299 12.65 -16.22 -13.07
C LEU A 299 13.53 -17.42 -12.63
N ARG A 300 12.93 -18.42 -11.98
CA ARG A 300 13.61 -19.62 -11.48
C ARG A 300 13.97 -20.61 -12.59
N SER A 301 13.24 -20.56 -13.70
CA SER A 301 13.53 -21.35 -14.89
C SER A 301 14.60 -20.74 -15.78
N GLY A 302 15.19 -19.60 -15.37
CA GLY A 302 16.28 -18.96 -16.10
C GLY A 302 15.84 -18.04 -17.23
N ALA A 303 14.60 -17.53 -17.18
CA ALA A 303 14.13 -16.55 -18.15
C ALA A 303 15.06 -15.34 -18.21
N SER A 304 15.25 -14.83 -19.42
CA SER A 304 15.98 -13.60 -19.70
C SER A 304 15.20 -12.38 -19.20
N ASP A 305 15.88 -11.25 -19.09
CA ASP A 305 15.22 -10.00 -18.71
C ASP A 305 14.24 -9.53 -19.80
N ASP A 306 14.47 -9.87 -21.08
CA ASP A 306 13.53 -9.57 -22.18
C ASP A 306 12.22 -10.36 -22.04
N GLU A 307 12.30 -11.64 -21.65
CA GLU A 307 11.12 -12.47 -21.41
C GLU A 307 10.33 -11.99 -20.19
N LEU A 308 11.01 -11.63 -19.10
CA LEU A 308 10.36 -11.08 -17.91
C LEU A 308 9.72 -9.72 -18.20
N GLU A 309 10.40 -8.83 -18.95
CA GLU A 309 9.86 -7.55 -19.39
C GLU A 309 8.59 -7.71 -20.23
N ALA A 310 8.59 -8.66 -21.17
CA ALA A 310 7.41 -8.94 -21.99
C ALA A 310 6.20 -9.39 -21.15
N LEU A 311 6.43 -10.21 -20.10
CA LEU A 311 5.38 -10.60 -19.14
C LEU A 311 4.82 -9.39 -18.39
N VAL A 312 5.69 -8.51 -17.89
CA VAL A 312 5.28 -7.31 -17.16
C VAL A 312 4.49 -6.36 -18.05
N ARG A 313 4.99 -6.06 -19.26
CA ARG A 313 4.30 -5.21 -20.24
C ARG A 313 2.94 -5.79 -20.62
N GLY A 314 2.86 -7.08 -20.85
CA GLY A 314 1.61 -7.78 -21.13
C GLY A 314 0.59 -7.71 -20.00
N ASN A 315 1.02 -7.80 -18.73
CA ASN A 315 0.15 -7.64 -17.58
C ASN A 315 -0.39 -6.21 -17.47
N VAL A 316 0.48 -5.21 -17.59
CA VAL A 316 0.10 -3.78 -17.50
C VAL A 316 -0.80 -3.38 -18.66
N TRP A 317 -0.54 -3.85 -19.88
CA TRP A 317 -1.37 -3.58 -21.05
C TRP A 317 -2.81 -4.05 -20.87
N ARG A 318 -3.06 -5.11 -20.10
CA ARG A 318 -4.39 -5.64 -19.76
C ARG A 318 -5.00 -5.02 -18.50
N LYS A 319 -4.41 -3.97 -17.93
CA LYS A 319 -4.95 -3.30 -16.74
C LYS A 319 -6.32 -2.70 -17.05
N TRP A 320 -7.28 -2.93 -16.18
CA TRP A 320 -8.64 -2.41 -16.32
C TRP A 320 -8.70 -0.89 -16.12
N SER A 321 -9.74 -0.26 -16.68
CA SER A 321 -10.00 1.18 -16.47
C SER A 321 -10.16 1.52 -14.99
N GLY A 322 -10.80 0.65 -14.21
CA GLY A 322 -11.01 0.84 -12.77
C GLY A 322 -11.39 -0.45 -12.06
N HIS A 323 -11.45 -0.40 -10.74
CA HIS A 323 -11.70 -1.59 -9.89
C HIS A 323 -13.18 -2.03 -9.86
N ARG A 324 -14.11 -1.23 -10.39
CA ARG A 324 -15.55 -1.55 -10.55
C ARG A 324 -16.33 -1.84 -9.25
N ILE A 325 -15.85 -1.46 -8.05
CA ILE A 325 -16.56 -1.68 -6.76
C ILE A 325 -18.01 -1.18 -6.78
N ASN A 326 -18.27 -0.12 -7.54
CA ASN A 326 -19.60 0.48 -7.68
C ASN A 326 -20.45 -0.15 -8.80
N HIS A 327 -19.96 -1.18 -9.47
CA HIS A 327 -20.64 -1.82 -10.57
C HIS A 327 -21.35 -3.12 -10.13
N PRO A 328 -22.51 -3.46 -10.66
CA PRO A 328 -23.26 -4.65 -10.26
C PRO A 328 -22.54 -5.98 -10.47
N ASP A 329 -21.56 -6.03 -11.39
CA ASP A 329 -20.75 -7.22 -11.69
C ASP A 329 -19.41 -7.23 -10.95
N PHE A 330 -19.22 -6.36 -9.95
CA PHE A 330 -18.03 -6.37 -9.12
C PHE A 330 -17.82 -7.75 -8.47
N ARG A 331 -16.61 -8.23 -8.57
CA ARG A 331 -16.15 -9.43 -7.87
C ARG A 331 -14.98 -9.07 -6.97
N GLN A 332 -15.12 -9.39 -5.69
CA GLN A 332 -14.03 -9.26 -4.75
C GLN A 332 -12.91 -10.24 -5.13
N PRO A 333 -11.62 -9.83 -5.13
CA PRO A 333 -10.52 -10.75 -5.31
C PRO A 333 -10.52 -11.85 -4.24
N GLU A 334 -10.09 -13.05 -4.62
CA GLU A 334 -9.94 -14.17 -3.66
C GLU A 334 -8.83 -13.89 -2.64
N ARG A 335 -7.78 -13.16 -3.04
CA ARG A 335 -6.70 -12.77 -2.14
C ARG A 335 -7.12 -11.63 -1.23
N SER A 336 -6.84 -11.81 0.06
CA SER A 336 -6.98 -10.74 1.05
C SER A 336 -5.88 -9.68 0.91
N MET A 337 -6.08 -8.52 1.54
CA MET A 337 -5.12 -7.42 1.57
C MET A 337 -3.71 -7.88 2.01
N SER A 338 -3.60 -8.74 3.01
CA SER A 338 -2.31 -9.24 3.52
C SER A 338 -1.57 -10.13 2.54
N ALA A 339 -2.28 -10.83 1.66
CA ALA A 339 -1.68 -11.69 0.64
C ALA A 339 -1.31 -10.92 -0.64
N ILE A 340 -1.95 -9.74 -0.86
CA ILE A 340 -1.66 -8.87 -2.01
C ILE A 340 -0.48 -7.93 -1.71
N GLY A 341 -0.28 -7.57 -0.44
CA GLY A 341 0.66 -6.53 -0.04
C GLY A 341 0.00 -5.15 -0.02
N GLY A 342 -0.55 -4.78 1.12
CA GLY A 342 -1.32 -3.56 1.37
C GLY A 342 -0.50 -2.28 1.49
#